data_b40ed0e2606e92653ae460a905c4fb2f
#
_entry.id   b40ed0e2606e92653ae460a905c4fb2f
#
_cell.length_a   1.000
_cell.length_b   1.000
_cell.length_c   1.000
_cell.angle_alpha   90.00
_cell.angle_beta   90.00
_cell.angle_gamma   90.00
#
_symmetry.space_group_name_H-M   'P 1'
#
loop_
_entity.id
_entity.type
_entity.pdbx_description
1 polymer ?
#
loop_
_entity_poly.entity_id
_entity_poly.type
_entity_poly.pdbx_seq_one_letter_code
_entity_poly.pdbx_strand_id
1 'polypeptide(L)'
;TYKINQLEFDVDLVVLPEMFSTGFSMKPEPIAETENGKAVQWMIEIAKSKQVAITGSLIIEENKSYYNRLFFVFPDGSYKTYNKKHLFSLAGEEKIYEPGSEKLIVSYKDWNICPLICYDLRFPVYSRIVDEAYDLLIYVASWPDQRIYAWDSLLKARAIENMSFVVAVNRSGEDAFNNNYSGHSQVIDYMGQFLQEPMIDEQIV
;
A
#
# COMPACT_ATOMS: atom_id res chain seq x y z
N THR A 1 -0.91 -16.53 -0.88
CA THR A 1 0.21 -17.52 -0.90
C THR A 1 0.33 -18.21 -2.26
N TYR A 2 -0.75 -18.69 -2.87
CA TYR A 2 -0.71 -19.40 -4.15
C TYR A 2 -0.03 -18.57 -5.26
N LYS A 3 -0.46 -17.32 -5.49
CA LYS A 3 0.12 -16.43 -6.50
C LYS A 3 1.58 -16.07 -6.22
N ILE A 4 1.93 -15.81 -4.97
CA ILE A 4 3.32 -15.51 -4.59
C ILE A 4 4.24 -16.70 -4.83
N ASN A 5 3.73 -17.92 -4.73
CA ASN A 5 4.51 -19.12 -5.04
C ASN A 5 4.77 -19.32 -6.55
N GLN A 6 4.03 -18.61 -7.40
CA GLN A 6 4.20 -18.61 -8.86
C GLN A 6 5.14 -17.50 -9.36
N LEU A 7 5.66 -16.63 -8.45
CA LEU A 7 6.62 -15.60 -8.84
C LEU A 7 7.87 -16.25 -9.44
N GLU A 8 8.26 -15.77 -10.61
CA GLU A 8 9.50 -16.12 -11.27
C GLU A 8 10.70 -15.47 -10.58
N PHE A 9 11.92 -15.90 -10.86
CA PHE A 9 13.13 -15.68 -10.06
C PHE A 9 13.66 -14.24 -10.00
N ASP A 10 13.11 -13.27 -10.71
CA ASP A 10 13.66 -11.91 -10.81
C ASP A 10 12.80 -10.82 -10.13
N VAL A 11 12.02 -11.19 -9.11
CA VAL A 11 11.19 -10.24 -8.37
C VAL A 11 11.94 -9.74 -7.15
N ASP A 12 12.10 -8.42 -7.03
CA ASP A 12 12.73 -7.76 -5.90
C ASP A 12 11.74 -7.33 -4.82
N LEU A 13 10.52 -6.95 -5.22
CA LEU A 13 9.51 -6.39 -4.32
C LEU A 13 8.11 -6.91 -4.67
N VAL A 14 7.39 -7.39 -3.67
CA VAL A 14 5.98 -7.74 -3.75
C VAL A 14 5.16 -6.66 -3.06
N VAL A 15 4.17 -6.10 -3.76
CA VAL A 15 3.27 -5.07 -3.21
C VAL A 15 1.86 -5.66 -3.06
N LEU A 16 1.33 -5.64 -1.85
CA LEU A 16 -0.01 -6.10 -1.50
C LEU A 16 -0.92 -4.88 -1.26
N PRO A 17 -2.24 -4.99 -1.46
CA PRO A 17 -3.17 -3.89 -1.28
C PRO A 17 -3.32 -3.44 0.19
N GLU A 18 -4.12 -2.39 0.41
CA GLU A 18 -4.49 -1.91 1.74
C GLU A 18 -5.31 -2.96 2.50
N MET A 19 -4.95 -3.18 3.78
CA MET A 19 -5.60 -4.15 4.69
C MET A 19 -5.82 -5.52 4.01
N PHE A 20 -4.77 -6.02 3.35
CA PHE A 20 -4.85 -7.16 2.41
C PHE A 20 -5.35 -8.46 3.04
N SER A 21 -5.18 -8.64 4.35
CA SER A 21 -5.61 -9.86 5.06
C SER A 21 -7.09 -9.85 5.47
N THR A 22 -7.70 -8.67 5.59
CA THR A 22 -9.04 -8.49 6.15
C THR A 22 -10.00 -7.73 5.23
N GLY A 23 -9.46 -6.94 4.29
CA GLY A 23 -10.19 -5.88 3.61
C GLY A 23 -10.37 -4.65 4.51
N PHE A 24 -10.77 -3.52 3.90
CA PHE A 24 -11.05 -2.27 4.62
C PHE A 24 -12.26 -2.44 5.54
N SER A 25 -12.08 -2.20 6.83
CA SER A 25 -13.12 -2.39 7.84
C SER A 25 -13.15 -1.26 8.86
N MET A 26 -14.37 -0.86 9.24
CA MET A 26 -14.63 0.09 10.33
C MET A 26 -14.96 -0.63 11.67
N LYS A 27 -14.71 -1.95 11.73
CA LYS A 27 -14.86 -2.78 12.93
C LYS A 27 -13.58 -3.57 13.15
N PRO A 28 -12.52 -2.93 13.67
CA PRO A 28 -11.21 -3.57 13.82
C PRO A 28 -11.18 -4.64 14.92
N GLU A 29 -11.99 -4.54 15.97
CA GLU A 29 -11.87 -5.34 17.19
C GLU A 29 -11.78 -6.86 16.95
N PRO A 30 -12.58 -7.50 16.06
CA PRO A 30 -12.52 -8.94 15.85
C PRO A 30 -11.40 -9.39 14.89
N ILE A 31 -10.73 -8.43 14.18
CA ILE A 31 -9.84 -8.74 13.05
C ILE A 31 -8.47 -8.07 13.12
N ALA A 32 -8.29 -7.13 14.05
CA ALA A 32 -6.99 -6.51 14.27
C ALA A 32 -5.97 -7.52 14.80
N GLU A 33 -4.75 -7.37 14.35
CA GLU A 33 -3.60 -8.13 14.86
C GLU A 33 -2.63 -7.18 15.58
N THR A 34 -1.73 -7.73 16.38
CA THR A 34 -0.55 -7.00 16.85
C THR A 34 0.57 -7.10 15.82
N GLU A 35 1.67 -6.36 16.01
CA GLU A 35 2.89 -6.50 15.17
C GLU A 35 3.50 -7.90 15.18
N ASN A 36 3.14 -8.74 16.15
CA ASN A 36 3.53 -10.15 16.20
C ASN A 36 2.45 -11.08 15.65
N GLY A 37 1.43 -10.54 15.00
CA GLY A 37 0.29 -11.27 14.47
C GLY A 37 0.63 -12.16 13.27
N LYS A 38 -0.32 -13.02 12.91
CA LYS A 38 -0.13 -14.04 11.88
C LYS A 38 0.18 -13.45 10.50
N ALA A 39 -0.45 -12.32 10.14
CA ALA A 39 -0.22 -11.71 8.84
C ALA A 39 1.19 -11.12 8.74
N VAL A 40 1.69 -10.47 9.80
CA VAL A 40 3.07 -9.96 9.84
C VAL A 40 4.07 -11.11 9.79
N GLN A 41 3.86 -12.18 10.57
CA GLN A 41 4.74 -13.35 10.54
C GLN A 41 4.76 -14.01 9.16
N TRP A 42 3.61 -14.11 8.50
CA TRP A 42 3.51 -14.60 7.14
C TRP A 42 4.31 -13.72 6.14
N MET A 43 4.23 -12.37 6.25
CA MET A 43 5.06 -11.49 5.42
C MET A 43 6.56 -11.76 5.65
N ILE A 44 6.99 -11.93 6.89
CA ILE A 44 8.38 -12.23 7.26
C ILE A 44 8.83 -13.58 6.68
N GLU A 45 7.99 -14.61 6.79
CA GLU A 45 8.28 -15.95 6.24
C GLU A 45 8.41 -15.91 4.71
N ILE A 46 7.49 -15.22 4.02
CA ILE A 46 7.56 -15.06 2.56
C ILE A 46 8.82 -14.29 2.15
N ALA A 47 9.09 -13.15 2.79
CA ALA A 47 10.27 -12.33 2.49
C ALA A 47 11.56 -13.15 2.61
N LYS A 48 11.71 -13.91 3.69
CA LYS A 48 12.88 -14.78 3.92
C LYS A 48 12.96 -15.95 2.94
N SER A 49 11.85 -16.65 2.73
CA SER A 49 11.86 -17.87 1.91
C SER A 49 12.04 -17.59 0.43
N LYS A 50 11.55 -16.44 -0.06
CA LYS A 50 11.66 -16.02 -1.46
C LYS A 50 12.82 -15.05 -1.71
N GLN A 51 13.47 -14.53 -0.65
CA GLN A 51 14.53 -13.52 -0.74
C GLN A 51 14.05 -12.24 -1.46
N VAL A 52 12.79 -11.83 -1.24
CA VAL A 52 12.16 -10.64 -1.80
C VAL A 52 11.72 -9.71 -0.69
N ALA A 53 11.65 -8.40 -0.94
CA ALA A 53 10.93 -7.51 -0.05
C ALA A 53 9.41 -7.66 -0.27
N ILE A 54 8.62 -7.42 0.77
CA ILE A 54 7.16 -7.46 0.68
C ILE A 54 6.55 -6.29 1.44
N THR A 55 5.60 -5.59 0.84
CA THR A 55 4.91 -4.47 1.48
C THR A 55 3.40 -4.55 1.29
N GLY A 56 2.66 -3.99 2.23
CA GLY A 56 1.21 -3.92 2.25
C GLY A 56 0.73 -3.46 3.61
N SER A 57 -0.54 -3.04 3.75
CA SER A 57 -1.03 -2.60 5.05
C SER A 57 -1.94 -3.62 5.74
N LEU A 58 -2.00 -3.51 7.04
CA LEU A 58 -2.76 -4.36 7.95
C LEU A 58 -3.50 -3.50 8.97
N ILE A 59 -4.53 -4.08 9.59
CA ILE A 59 -5.17 -3.50 10.77
C ILE A 59 -4.38 -3.95 12.00
N ILE A 60 -3.72 -3.01 12.67
CA ILE A 60 -2.88 -3.29 13.84
C ILE A 60 -3.48 -2.64 15.08
N GLU A 61 -3.59 -3.44 16.14
CA GLU A 61 -3.85 -2.97 17.50
C GLU A 61 -2.52 -2.77 18.24
N GLU A 62 -2.33 -1.56 18.75
CA GLU A 62 -1.21 -1.20 19.62
C GLU A 62 -1.69 -0.26 20.73
N ASN A 63 -1.39 -0.57 21.99
CA ASN A 63 -1.77 0.22 23.16
C ASN A 63 -3.27 0.58 23.23
N LYS A 64 -4.16 -0.34 22.84
CA LYS A 64 -5.61 -0.18 22.74
C LYS A 64 -6.09 0.83 21.67
N SER A 65 -5.22 1.22 20.77
CA SER A 65 -5.54 2.01 19.58
C SER A 65 -5.38 1.17 18.33
N TYR A 66 -6.13 1.51 17.28
CA TYR A 66 -6.07 0.81 16.00
C TYR A 66 -5.39 1.68 14.94
N TYR A 67 -4.60 1.05 14.09
CA TYR A 67 -3.85 1.69 13.02
C TYR A 67 -4.05 0.96 11.70
N ASN A 68 -4.19 1.71 10.62
CA ASN A 68 -3.95 1.21 9.27
C ASN A 68 -2.44 1.32 9.03
N ARG A 69 -1.71 0.22 9.30
CA ARG A 69 -0.25 0.18 9.33
C ARG A 69 0.30 -0.58 8.15
N LEU A 70 1.10 0.09 7.34
CA LEU A 70 1.88 -0.55 6.29
C LEU A 70 3.17 -1.10 6.89
N PHE A 71 3.53 -2.29 6.46
CA PHE A 71 4.81 -2.93 6.71
C PHE A 71 5.63 -2.97 5.43
N PHE A 72 6.89 -2.63 5.50
CA PHE A 72 7.87 -2.90 4.48
C PHE A 72 8.88 -3.90 5.05
N VAL A 73 8.72 -5.17 4.68
CA VAL A 73 9.50 -6.30 5.20
C VAL A 73 10.63 -6.60 4.22
N PHE A 74 11.87 -6.61 4.71
CA PHE A 74 13.06 -6.92 3.92
C PHE A 74 13.31 -8.43 3.80
N PRO A 75 14.16 -8.88 2.84
CA PRO A 75 14.49 -10.29 2.67
C PRO A 75 15.11 -10.98 3.90
N ASP A 76 15.75 -10.23 4.79
CA ASP A 76 16.28 -10.74 6.07
C ASP A 76 15.20 -10.89 7.16
N GLY A 77 13.98 -10.41 6.89
CA GLY A 77 12.85 -10.41 7.80
C GLY A 77 12.79 -9.23 8.75
N SER A 78 13.73 -8.32 8.71
CA SER A 78 13.58 -7.01 9.36
C SER A 78 12.49 -6.20 8.65
N TYR A 79 11.89 -5.21 9.33
CA TYR A 79 10.86 -4.40 8.70
C TYR A 79 10.89 -2.95 9.20
N LYS A 80 10.27 -2.09 8.39
CA LYS A 80 9.90 -0.71 8.76
C LYS A 80 8.40 -0.56 8.63
N THR A 81 7.81 0.38 9.37
CA THR A 81 6.36 0.60 9.38
C THR A 81 5.99 2.04 9.08
N TYR A 82 4.79 2.21 8.52
CA TYR A 82 4.16 3.50 8.28
C TYR A 82 2.69 3.42 8.70
N ASN A 83 2.26 4.28 9.60
CA ASN A 83 0.84 4.46 9.92
C ASN A 83 0.23 5.47 8.96
N LYS A 84 -0.90 5.11 8.35
CA LYS A 84 -1.65 5.98 7.44
C LYS A 84 -1.84 7.37 8.04
N LYS A 85 -1.41 8.39 7.31
CA LYS A 85 -1.49 9.79 7.78
C LYS A 85 -2.89 10.35 7.61
N HIS A 86 -3.47 10.19 6.42
CA HIS A 86 -4.77 10.76 6.10
C HIS A 86 -5.85 9.67 6.15
N LEU A 87 -6.61 9.68 7.23
CA LEU A 87 -7.71 8.75 7.43
C LEU A 87 -8.92 9.16 6.57
N PHE A 88 -9.63 8.16 6.05
CA PHE A 88 -10.75 8.39 5.12
C PHE A 88 -12.00 8.87 5.87
N SER A 89 -12.13 10.17 6.05
CA SER A 89 -13.20 10.82 6.81
C SER A 89 -14.61 10.59 6.27
N LEU A 90 -14.76 10.36 4.96
CA LEU A 90 -16.07 10.02 4.37
C LEU A 90 -16.61 8.67 4.87
N ALA A 91 -15.74 7.76 5.31
CA ALA A 91 -16.14 6.52 5.97
C ALA A 91 -16.10 6.63 7.49
N GLY A 92 -15.60 7.73 8.05
CA GLY A 92 -15.41 7.91 9.49
C GLY A 92 -14.18 7.17 10.04
N GLU A 93 -13.18 6.88 9.21
CA GLU A 93 -11.97 6.16 9.61
C GLU A 93 -11.27 6.85 10.79
N GLU A 94 -11.28 8.19 10.83
CA GLU A 94 -10.72 9.02 11.89
C GLU A 94 -11.40 8.87 13.27
N LYS A 95 -12.54 8.20 13.32
CA LYS A 95 -13.25 7.91 14.59
C LYS A 95 -12.84 6.58 15.21
N ILE A 96 -12.13 5.78 14.45
CA ILE A 96 -11.81 4.38 14.80
C ILE A 96 -10.30 4.17 14.83
N TYR A 97 -9.59 4.73 13.86
CA TYR A 97 -8.15 4.56 13.70
C TYR A 97 -7.39 5.83 14.09
N GLU A 98 -6.18 5.65 14.60
CA GLU A 98 -5.27 6.75 14.88
C GLU A 98 -4.40 7.07 13.66
N PRO A 99 -4.22 8.36 13.33
CA PRO A 99 -3.34 8.75 12.21
C PRO A 99 -1.87 8.63 12.58
N GLY A 100 -1.04 8.37 11.57
CA GLY A 100 0.41 8.51 11.69
C GLY A 100 0.86 9.98 11.68
N SER A 101 2.09 10.21 12.13
CA SER A 101 2.71 11.56 12.15
C SER A 101 3.84 11.69 11.14
N GLU A 102 4.56 10.62 10.85
CA GLU A 102 5.81 10.63 10.11
C GLU A 102 5.68 9.94 8.75
N LYS A 103 6.36 10.49 7.75
CA LYS A 103 6.54 9.87 6.45
C LYS A 103 7.65 8.83 6.55
N LEU A 104 7.46 7.71 5.88
CA LEU A 104 8.47 6.67 5.79
C LEU A 104 9.22 6.76 4.46
N ILE A 105 10.55 6.79 4.52
CA ILE A 105 11.42 6.54 3.36
C ILE A 105 12.23 5.27 3.62
N VAL A 106 12.19 4.36 2.67
CA VAL A 106 12.90 3.07 2.73
C VAL A 106 13.95 3.03 1.64
N SER A 107 15.22 2.86 2.00
CA SER A 107 16.26 2.56 1.02
C SER A 107 16.34 1.05 0.81
N TYR A 108 16.16 0.61 -0.43
CA TYR A 108 16.22 -0.80 -0.83
C TYR A 108 16.69 -0.94 -2.28
N LYS A 109 17.76 -1.74 -2.50
CA LYS A 109 18.35 -1.99 -3.82
C LYS A 109 18.63 -0.71 -4.63
N ASP A 110 19.30 0.27 -4.00
CA ASP A 110 19.64 1.58 -4.56
C ASP A 110 18.45 2.50 -4.87
N TRP A 111 17.23 2.12 -4.49
CA TRP A 111 16.03 2.95 -4.57
C TRP A 111 15.63 3.51 -3.22
N ASN A 112 15.25 4.78 -3.20
CA ASN A 112 14.55 5.39 -2.07
C ASN A 112 13.04 5.31 -2.34
N ILE A 113 12.33 4.61 -1.50
CA ILE A 113 10.91 4.25 -1.69
C ILE A 113 10.08 4.95 -0.61
N CYS A 114 9.04 5.66 -1.03
CA CYS A 114 8.05 6.27 -0.14
C CYS A 114 6.72 5.52 -0.24
N PRO A 115 6.41 4.60 0.69
CA PRO A 115 5.13 3.89 0.71
C PRO A 115 4.06 4.71 1.42
N LEU A 116 2.89 4.83 0.80
CA LEU A 116 1.72 5.57 1.26
C LEU A 116 0.46 4.70 1.15
N ILE A 117 -0.61 5.09 1.86
CA ILE A 117 -1.83 4.29 1.93
C ILE A 117 -3.03 5.08 1.38
N CYS A 118 -3.63 4.60 0.28
CA CYS A 118 -4.95 4.92 -0.23
C CYS A 118 -5.29 6.43 -0.22
N TYR A 119 -5.97 6.92 0.81
CA TYR A 119 -6.44 8.31 0.90
C TYR A 119 -5.31 9.34 0.96
N ASP A 120 -4.08 8.94 1.32
CA ASP A 120 -2.88 9.80 1.25
C ASP A 120 -2.67 10.34 -0.17
N LEU A 121 -3.10 9.60 -1.20
CA LEU A 121 -3.05 10.01 -2.61
C LEU A 121 -3.74 11.36 -2.86
N ARG A 122 -4.75 11.73 -2.09
CA ARG A 122 -5.48 12.99 -2.25
C ARG A 122 -4.75 14.22 -1.69
N PHE A 123 -3.61 14.02 -1.03
CA PHE A 123 -2.86 15.07 -0.33
C PHE A 123 -1.49 15.30 -0.96
N PRO A 124 -1.40 16.12 -2.03
CA PRO A 124 -0.15 16.35 -2.77
C PRO A 124 0.97 16.92 -1.90
N VAL A 125 0.64 17.77 -0.94
CA VAL A 125 1.64 18.37 -0.05
C VAL A 125 2.36 17.29 0.78
N TYR A 126 1.65 16.23 1.16
CA TYR A 126 2.24 15.15 1.94
C TYR A 126 3.16 14.25 1.12
N SER A 127 2.83 13.97 -0.14
CA SER A 127 3.68 13.20 -1.04
C SER A 127 4.82 14.01 -1.67
N ARG A 128 4.82 15.34 -1.55
CA ARG A 128 5.83 16.20 -2.15
C ARG A 128 7.24 15.88 -1.61
N ILE A 129 8.21 15.83 -2.51
CA ILE A 129 9.63 15.80 -2.18
C ILE A 129 10.03 17.20 -1.69
N VAL A 130 10.46 17.30 -0.43
CA VAL A 130 10.92 18.56 0.18
C VAL A 130 12.33 18.37 0.72
N ASP A 131 12.50 17.59 1.78
CA ASP A 131 13.79 17.39 2.46
C ASP A 131 14.40 16.03 2.14
N GLU A 132 13.58 15.01 2.03
CA GLU A 132 13.99 13.63 1.71
C GLU A 132 13.52 13.26 0.32
N ALA A 133 14.48 13.08 -0.60
CA ALA A 133 14.21 12.64 -1.96
C ALA A 133 13.88 11.13 -1.97
N TYR A 134 12.93 10.75 -2.80
CA TYR A 134 12.63 9.36 -3.12
C TYR A 134 12.51 9.20 -4.64
N ASP A 135 12.77 8.00 -5.11
CA ASP A 135 12.73 7.66 -6.54
C ASP A 135 11.40 7.01 -6.91
N LEU A 136 10.75 6.37 -5.93
CA LEU A 136 9.54 5.56 -6.09
C LEU A 136 8.51 5.88 -5.02
N LEU A 137 7.29 6.23 -5.45
CA LEU A 137 6.09 6.23 -4.62
C LEU A 137 5.38 4.89 -4.75
N ILE A 138 4.97 4.31 -3.63
CA ILE A 138 4.07 3.16 -3.60
C ILE A 138 2.75 3.59 -2.98
N TYR A 139 1.63 3.29 -3.63
CA TYR A 139 0.29 3.42 -3.05
C TYR A 139 -0.38 2.06 -2.96
N VAL A 140 -0.74 1.66 -1.74
CA VAL A 140 -1.56 0.47 -1.49
C VAL A 140 -2.98 0.91 -1.14
N ALA A 141 -4.02 0.32 -1.76
CA ALA A 141 -5.36 0.87 -1.65
C ALA A 141 -6.49 -0.18 -1.61
N SER A 142 -7.60 0.28 -1.03
CA SER A 142 -8.97 -0.24 -1.21
C SER A 142 -9.81 0.90 -1.80
N TRP A 143 -9.60 1.19 -3.09
CA TRP A 143 -10.18 2.32 -3.79
C TRP A 143 -11.33 1.87 -4.70
N PRO A 144 -12.58 2.21 -4.39
CA PRO A 144 -13.73 1.66 -5.11
C PRO A 144 -13.98 2.34 -6.46
N ASP A 145 -14.68 1.64 -7.34
CA ASP A 145 -14.97 2.01 -8.72
C ASP A 145 -15.62 3.37 -8.88
N GLN A 146 -16.49 3.76 -7.96
CA GLN A 146 -17.16 5.06 -8.02
C GLN A 146 -16.19 6.24 -8.02
N ARG A 147 -14.94 6.02 -7.66
CA ARG A 147 -13.89 7.04 -7.57
C ARG A 147 -12.65 6.71 -8.39
N ILE A 148 -12.73 5.70 -9.28
CA ILE A 148 -11.57 5.19 -10.01
C ILE A 148 -10.93 6.25 -10.92
N TYR A 149 -11.70 7.15 -11.50
CA TYR A 149 -11.18 8.27 -12.28
C TYR A 149 -10.22 9.16 -11.47
N ALA A 150 -10.54 9.39 -10.19
CA ALA A 150 -9.65 10.16 -9.32
C ALA A 150 -8.36 9.39 -8.99
N TRP A 151 -8.43 8.08 -8.82
CA TRP A 151 -7.28 7.20 -8.64
C TRP A 151 -6.32 7.33 -9.82
N ASP A 152 -6.77 7.06 -11.03
CA ASP A 152 -5.96 7.09 -12.24
C ASP A 152 -5.35 8.48 -12.51
N SER A 153 -6.15 9.54 -12.32
CA SER A 153 -5.70 10.91 -12.56
C SER A 153 -4.66 11.38 -11.54
N LEU A 154 -4.88 11.07 -10.26
CA LEU A 154 -3.99 11.53 -9.20
C LEU A 154 -2.66 10.77 -9.18
N LEU A 155 -2.63 9.49 -9.52
CA LEU A 155 -1.37 8.72 -9.60
C LEU A 155 -0.43 9.32 -10.65
N LYS A 156 -0.93 9.68 -11.83
CA LYS A 156 -0.15 10.37 -12.85
C LYS A 156 0.37 11.72 -12.36
N ALA A 157 -0.51 12.48 -11.68
CA ALA A 157 -0.12 13.77 -11.13
C ALA A 157 1.02 13.61 -10.10
N ARG A 158 0.97 12.60 -9.23
CA ARG A 158 2.04 12.32 -8.26
C ARG A 158 3.37 11.96 -8.91
N ALA A 159 3.33 11.16 -9.98
CA ALA A 159 4.53 10.84 -10.74
C ALA A 159 5.18 12.09 -11.33
N ILE A 160 4.39 12.89 -12.04
CA ILE A 160 4.87 14.08 -12.75
C ILE A 160 5.38 15.16 -11.79
N GLU A 161 4.60 15.51 -10.75
CA GLU A 161 4.94 16.62 -9.85
C GLU A 161 6.17 16.35 -8.97
N ASN A 162 6.48 15.06 -8.72
CA ASN A 162 7.63 14.65 -7.92
C ASN A 162 8.79 14.10 -8.76
N MET A 163 8.62 13.99 -10.08
CA MET A 163 9.60 13.38 -10.99
C MET A 163 10.04 12.00 -10.51
N SER A 164 9.09 11.20 -9.99
CA SER A 164 9.32 9.88 -9.40
C SER A 164 8.45 8.82 -10.08
N PHE A 165 8.89 7.57 -10.01
CA PHE A 165 8.06 6.44 -10.41
C PHE A 165 6.90 6.24 -9.43
N VAL A 166 5.80 5.67 -9.90
CA VAL A 166 4.66 5.31 -9.06
C VAL A 166 4.27 3.85 -9.30
N VAL A 167 4.26 3.06 -8.25
CA VAL A 167 3.64 1.72 -8.21
C VAL A 167 2.37 1.84 -7.37
N ALA A 168 1.24 1.56 -7.97
CA ALA A 168 -0.05 1.66 -7.32
C ALA A 168 -0.79 0.33 -7.35
N VAL A 169 -1.09 -0.22 -6.18
CA VAL A 169 -1.79 -1.50 -6.03
C VAL A 169 -3.11 -1.27 -5.32
N ASN A 170 -4.19 -1.58 -6.03
CA ASN A 170 -5.54 -1.52 -5.53
C ASN A 170 -6.14 -2.93 -5.46
N ARG A 171 -7.02 -3.18 -4.48
CA ARG A 171 -7.75 -4.44 -4.43
C ARG A 171 -8.70 -4.58 -5.61
N SER A 172 -9.08 -5.82 -5.93
CA SER A 172 -10.18 -6.17 -6.84
C SER A 172 -11.29 -6.93 -6.12
N GLY A 173 -12.42 -7.13 -6.78
CA GLY A 173 -13.58 -7.85 -6.27
C GLY A 173 -14.59 -6.97 -5.55
N GLU A 174 -15.46 -7.57 -4.76
CA GLU A 174 -16.54 -6.91 -4.01
C GLU A 174 -16.29 -7.03 -2.50
N ASP A 175 -16.73 -6.05 -1.73
CA ASP A 175 -16.72 -6.13 -0.27
C ASP A 175 -18.10 -6.49 0.28
N ALA A 176 -18.17 -6.73 1.60
CA ALA A 176 -19.42 -7.09 2.28
C ALA A 176 -20.50 -5.99 2.27
N PHE A 177 -20.19 -4.81 1.76
CA PHE A 177 -21.10 -3.66 1.63
C PHE A 177 -21.51 -3.39 0.17
N ASN A 178 -21.23 -4.35 -0.74
CA ASN A 178 -21.46 -4.27 -2.19
C ASN A 178 -20.70 -3.11 -2.88
N ASN A 179 -19.58 -2.71 -2.35
CA ASN A 179 -18.66 -1.85 -3.09
C ASN A 179 -17.84 -2.70 -4.05
N ASN A 180 -17.81 -2.31 -5.32
CA ASN A 180 -17.01 -2.94 -6.34
C ASN A 180 -15.64 -2.27 -6.44
N TYR A 181 -14.63 -3.08 -6.70
CA TYR A 181 -13.24 -2.69 -6.89
C TYR A 181 -12.71 -3.36 -8.15
N SER A 182 -12.40 -2.58 -9.16
CA SER A 182 -11.90 -3.06 -10.45
C SER A 182 -10.37 -3.24 -10.51
N GLY A 183 -9.69 -3.07 -9.39
CA GLY A 183 -8.23 -3.07 -9.38
C GLY A 183 -7.69 -1.73 -9.87
N HIS A 184 -7.38 -1.61 -11.16
CA HIS A 184 -6.62 -0.48 -11.73
C HIS A 184 -5.25 -0.32 -11.07
N SER A 185 -4.62 -1.45 -10.70
CA SER A 185 -3.22 -1.47 -10.33
C SER A 185 -2.37 -1.10 -11.54
N GLN A 186 -1.38 -0.24 -11.35
CA GLN A 186 -0.64 0.34 -12.47
C GLN A 186 0.76 0.78 -12.05
N VAL A 187 1.66 0.87 -13.04
CA VAL A 187 3.01 1.39 -12.87
C VAL A 187 3.22 2.56 -13.83
N ILE A 188 3.67 3.68 -13.30
CA ILE A 188 3.80 4.95 -14.02
C ILE A 188 5.24 5.45 -13.86
N ASP A 189 5.83 5.93 -14.94
CA ASP A 189 7.14 6.57 -14.92
C ASP A 189 7.06 8.04 -14.45
N TYR A 190 8.22 8.64 -14.24
CA TYR A 190 8.36 10.04 -13.80
C TYR A 190 7.82 11.08 -14.80
N MET A 191 7.52 10.68 -16.03
CA MET A 191 6.89 11.54 -17.05
C MET A 191 5.35 11.36 -17.09
N GLY A 192 4.79 10.49 -16.27
CA GLY A 192 3.37 10.16 -16.23
C GLY A 192 2.93 9.17 -17.32
N GLN A 193 3.88 8.46 -17.95
CA GLN A 193 3.58 7.42 -18.92
C GLN A 193 3.41 6.08 -18.20
N PHE A 194 2.52 5.24 -18.69
CA PHE A 194 2.37 3.90 -18.17
C PHE A 194 3.55 3.01 -18.55
N LEU A 195 4.19 2.40 -17.55
CA LEU A 195 5.04 1.22 -17.72
C LEU A 195 4.20 -0.05 -17.66
N GLN A 196 3.14 -0.02 -16.84
CA GLN A 196 2.08 -0.99 -16.82
C GLN A 196 0.74 -0.25 -16.81
N GLU A 197 -0.07 -0.47 -17.83
CA GLU A 197 -1.43 0.05 -17.95
C GLU A 197 -2.32 -0.42 -16.79
N PRO A 198 -3.36 0.36 -16.42
CA PRO A 198 -4.31 -0.04 -15.40
C PRO A 198 -4.87 -1.45 -15.63
N MET A 199 -4.64 -2.33 -14.67
CA MET A 199 -5.08 -3.72 -14.75
C MET A 199 -6.45 -3.87 -14.09
N ILE A 200 -7.37 -4.42 -14.85
CA ILE A 200 -8.70 -4.80 -14.39
C ILE A 200 -8.60 -6.22 -13.84
N ASP A 201 -9.23 -6.46 -12.69
CA ASP A 201 -9.25 -7.74 -12.00
C ASP A 201 -7.91 -8.14 -11.31
N GLU A 202 -7.93 -9.33 -10.74
CA GLU A 202 -6.84 -9.88 -9.94
C GLU A 202 -5.73 -10.47 -10.81
N GLN A 203 -4.65 -9.76 -11.01
CA GLN A 203 -3.49 -10.19 -11.79
C GLN A 203 -2.19 -10.00 -11.00
N ILE A 204 -1.12 -10.71 -11.42
CA ILE A 204 0.27 -10.43 -11.04
C ILE A 204 0.87 -9.56 -12.15
N VAL A 205 1.55 -8.49 -11.76
CA VAL A 205 2.26 -7.58 -12.67
C VAL A 205 3.74 -7.86 -12.59
#